data_a7f790019a6c960fc9c0c97178612ab8
#
_entry.id   a7f790019a6c960fc9c0c97178612ab8
#
_cell.length_a   1.000
_cell.length_b   1.000
_cell.length_c   1.000
_cell.angle_alpha   90.00
_cell.angle_beta   90.00
_cell.angle_gamma   90.00
#
_symmetry.space_group_name_H-M   'P 1'
#
loop_
_entity.id
_entity.type
_entity.pdbx_description
1 polymer ?
#
loop_
_entity_poly.entity_id
_entity_poly.type
_entity_poly.pdbx_seq_one_letter_code
_entity_poly.pdbx_strand_id
1 'polypeptide(L)'
;IVLTAALGSALKYDGIFTLQANGDGPVSILVADMTSAGALRAYAQFDAERVAALADGPDLSPVPALVGQGHLAFTVDQGQDTERYQGIVALEGSTLTDCIHHYFRQSEQIDAAIKVAVAHDGGAGEEARWRGGAIMVQRLPDVSGAPERGRGEADEDWREVLTLMGSARTDEIVDPALAPDRLLYRLFHEPGVRAFAPQPVSAGCRCSRRRVARTLAAFPREEILALMEDDAVSVRCEFCGAGYAFDRGAIEALFAA
;
A
#
# COMPACT_ATOMS: atom_id res chain seq x y z
N ILE A 1 1.89 -2.21 -2.66
CA ILE A 1 1.77 -0.98 -3.49
C ILE A 1 0.36 -0.87 -4.08
N VAL A 2 -0.15 -1.87 -4.81
CA VAL A 2 -1.46 -1.80 -5.49
C VAL A 2 -2.60 -1.56 -4.50
N LEU A 3 -2.64 -2.30 -3.40
CA LEU A 3 -3.61 -2.10 -2.33
C LEU A 3 -3.52 -0.70 -1.72
N THR A 4 -2.31 -0.20 -1.48
CA THR A 4 -2.09 1.15 -0.95
C THR A 4 -2.61 2.22 -1.91
N ALA A 5 -2.40 2.04 -3.22
CA ALA A 5 -2.92 2.95 -4.23
C ALA A 5 -4.46 2.92 -4.28
N ALA A 6 -5.07 1.73 -4.27
CA ALA A 6 -6.52 1.60 -4.30
C ALA A 6 -7.18 2.23 -3.06
N LEU A 7 -6.70 1.88 -1.87
CA LEU A 7 -7.23 2.40 -0.61
C LEU A 7 -6.97 3.89 -0.44
N GLY A 8 -5.74 4.34 -0.70
CA GLY A 8 -5.37 5.75 -0.58
C GLY A 8 -6.12 6.65 -1.57
N SER A 9 -6.46 6.15 -2.76
CA SER A 9 -7.27 6.91 -3.74
C SER A 9 -8.75 7.00 -3.35
N ALA A 10 -9.25 6.08 -2.53
CA ALA A 10 -10.64 6.10 -2.05
C ALA A 10 -10.87 7.02 -0.84
N LEU A 11 -9.79 7.40 -0.15
CA LEU A 11 -9.86 8.22 1.06
C LEU A 11 -9.66 9.71 0.72
N LYS A 12 -10.31 10.56 1.51
CA LYS A 12 -10.05 12.02 1.51
C LYS A 12 -9.11 12.35 2.65
N TYR A 13 -7.88 12.72 2.32
CA TYR A 13 -6.87 13.16 3.29
C TYR A 13 -5.91 14.14 2.63
N ASP A 14 -5.30 14.98 3.45
CA ASP A 14 -4.16 15.83 3.02
C ASP A 14 -2.93 15.39 3.83
N GLY A 15 -2.11 14.54 3.23
CA GLY A 15 -1.00 13.94 3.94
C GLY A 15 -0.54 12.61 3.36
N ILE A 16 -0.42 11.61 4.21
CA ILE A 16 0.14 10.30 3.87
C ILE A 16 -0.77 9.19 4.36
N PHE A 17 -1.17 8.32 3.45
CA PHE A 17 -1.76 7.03 3.76
C PHE A 17 -0.67 5.95 3.75
N THR A 18 -0.58 5.16 4.81
CA THR A 18 0.37 4.05 4.93
C THR A 18 -0.38 2.76 5.20
N LEU A 19 -0.04 1.73 4.45
CA LEU A 19 -0.42 0.34 4.68
C LEU A 19 0.83 -0.43 5.08
N GLN A 20 0.81 -1.06 6.25
CA GLN A 20 1.95 -1.80 6.79
C GLN A 20 1.52 -3.14 7.36
N ALA A 21 2.16 -4.21 6.90
CA ALA A 21 2.05 -5.53 7.50
C ALA A 21 3.34 -5.87 8.25
N ASN A 22 3.20 -6.35 9.48
CA ASN A 22 4.29 -6.89 10.28
C ASN A 22 3.95 -8.32 10.66
N GLY A 23 4.92 -9.21 10.52
CA GLY A 23 4.74 -10.62 10.82
C GLY A 23 6.02 -11.30 11.27
N ASP A 24 5.89 -12.56 11.66
CA ASP A 24 6.97 -13.43 12.12
C ASP A 24 7.49 -14.38 11.03
N GLY A 25 6.96 -14.24 9.82
CA GLY A 25 7.35 -15.03 8.66
C GLY A 25 8.66 -14.58 8.01
N PRO A 26 9.02 -15.22 6.87
CA PRO A 26 10.20 -14.83 6.09
C PRO A 26 10.21 -13.37 5.65
N VAL A 27 9.05 -12.77 5.45
CA VAL A 27 8.85 -11.33 5.19
C VAL A 27 8.33 -10.71 6.46
N SER A 28 9.20 -10.06 7.23
CA SER A 28 8.85 -9.50 8.53
C SER A 28 8.14 -8.15 8.45
N ILE A 29 8.41 -7.36 7.42
CA ILE A 29 7.79 -6.06 7.18
C ILE A 29 7.45 -5.90 5.70
N LEU A 30 6.20 -5.51 5.44
CA LEU A 30 5.78 -4.93 4.18
C LEU A 30 5.19 -3.56 4.47
N VAL A 31 5.73 -2.51 3.88
CA VAL A 31 5.18 -1.17 4.02
C VAL A 31 5.08 -0.49 2.66
N ALA A 32 3.94 0.11 2.41
CA ALA A 32 3.76 1.00 1.27
C ALA A 32 3.00 2.24 1.72
N ASP A 33 3.38 3.39 1.21
CA ASP A 33 2.69 4.62 1.49
C ASP A 33 2.43 5.44 0.21
N MET A 34 1.37 6.22 0.27
CA MET A 34 0.92 7.12 -0.79
C MET A 34 0.64 8.50 -0.21
N THR A 35 1.14 9.53 -0.85
CA THR A 35 0.75 10.90 -0.53
C THR A 35 -0.58 11.27 -1.17
N SER A 36 -1.28 12.27 -0.64
CA SER A 36 -2.49 12.85 -1.26
C SER A 36 -2.26 13.35 -2.69
N ALA A 37 -1.01 13.65 -3.06
CA ALA A 37 -0.60 14.02 -4.41
C ALA A 37 -0.30 12.82 -5.33
N GLY A 38 -0.45 11.57 -4.87
CA GLY A 38 -0.25 10.37 -5.68
C GLY A 38 1.19 9.83 -5.72
N ALA A 39 2.12 10.34 -4.89
CA ALA A 39 3.45 9.78 -4.82
C ALA A 39 3.47 8.50 -3.96
N LEU A 40 3.89 7.39 -4.57
CA LEU A 40 3.95 6.04 -3.99
C LEU A 40 5.38 5.60 -3.72
N ARG A 41 5.58 4.88 -2.63
CA ARG A 41 6.81 4.13 -2.34
C ARG A 41 6.50 2.91 -1.51
N ALA A 42 7.37 1.91 -1.56
CA ALA A 42 7.24 0.71 -0.74
C ALA A 42 8.60 0.18 -0.32
N TYR A 43 8.59 -0.61 0.75
CA TYR A 43 9.75 -1.33 1.27
C TYR A 43 9.29 -2.68 1.82
N ALA A 44 10.15 -3.68 1.68
CA ALA A 44 9.98 -4.99 2.29
C ALA A 44 11.26 -5.37 3.03
N GLN A 45 11.11 -5.84 4.26
CA GLN A 45 12.18 -6.50 5.01
C GLN A 45 11.93 -8.00 4.98
N PHE A 46 12.90 -8.76 4.51
CA PHE A 46 12.76 -10.19 4.33
C PHE A 46 14.09 -10.92 4.51
N ASP A 47 13.98 -12.18 4.89
CA ASP A 47 15.08 -13.15 4.90
C ASP A 47 15.12 -13.86 3.54
N ALA A 48 16.15 -13.57 2.75
CA ALA A 48 16.27 -14.06 1.38
C ALA A 48 16.37 -15.59 1.30
N GLU A 49 17.04 -16.24 2.26
CA GLU A 49 17.21 -17.69 2.30
C GLU A 49 15.87 -18.37 2.63
N ARG A 50 15.14 -17.85 3.62
CA ARG A 50 13.82 -18.37 3.97
C ARG A 50 12.79 -18.18 2.85
N VAL A 51 12.83 -17.02 2.15
CA VAL A 51 11.96 -16.78 1.00
C VAL A 51 12.30 -17.72 -0.15
N ALA A 52 13.58 -17.92 -0.46
CA ALA A 52 14.01 -18.84 -1.52
C ALA A 52 13.57 -20.29 -1.24
N ALA A 53 13.62 -20.72 0.02
CA ALA A 53 13.19 -22.06 0.43
C ALA A 53 11.67 -22.31 0.22
N LEU A 54 10.85 -21.26 0.13
CA LEU A 54 9.42 -21.38 -0.15
C LEU A 54 9.13 -21.57 -1.65
N ALA A 55 10.03 -21.16 -2.54
CA ALA A 55 9.82 -21.22 -3.99
C ALA A 55 9.67 -22.64 -4.52
N ASP A 56 10.25 -23.64 -3.82
CA ASP A 56 10.20 -25.06 -4.16
C ASP A 56 9.03 -25.80 -3.46
N GLY A 57 8.21 -25.07 -2.72
CA GLY A 57 7.11 -25.63 -1.92
C GLY A 57 5.79 -25.76 -2.70
N PRO A 58 4.76 -26.39 -2.08
CA PRO A 58 3.42 -26.40 -2.63
C PRO A 58 2.86 -24.99 -2.76
N ASP A 59 1.82 -24.84 -3.59
CA ASP A 59 1.12 -23.55 -3.75
C ASP A 59 0.57 -23.07 -2.38
N LEU A 60 1.30 -22.17 -1.75
CA LEU A 60 1.04 -21.70 -0.40
C LEU A 60 0.27 -20.38 -0.43
N SER A 61 -0.67 -20.25 0.50
CA SER A 61 -1.34 -18.96 0.73
C SER A 61 -0.31 -17.89 1.12
N PRO A 62 -0.23 -16.76 0.38
CA PRO A 62 0.92 -15.83 0.52
C PRO A 62 1.06 -15.19 1.91
N VAL A 63 -0.03 -14.90 2.61
CA VAL A 63 0.07 -14.28 3.94
C VAL A 63 0.62 -15.27 4.96
N PRO A 64 0.04 -16.45 5.19
CA PRO A 64 0.60 -17.41 6.14
C PRO A 64 2.02 -17.86 5.79
N ALA A 65 2.34 -18.03 4.50
CA ALA A 65 3.64 -18.53 4.08
C ALA A 65 4.75 -17.49 4.13
N LEU A 66 4.46 -16.28 3.70
CA LEU A 66 5.47 -15.21 3.58
C LEU A 66 5.51 -14.30 4.80
N VAL A 67 4.35 -13.87 5.29
CA VAL A 67 4.28 -12.89 6.39
C VAL A 67 4.10 -13.55 7.74
N GLY A 68 3.45 -14.71 7.77
CA GLY A 68 3.20 -15.45 9.02
C GLY A 68 2.09 -14.83 9.85
N GLN A 69 2.21 -14.97 11.18
CA GLN A 69 1.31 -14.33 12.13
C GLN A 69 1.75 -12.91 12.41
N GLY A 70 0.79 -12.02 12.61
CA GLY A 70 1.10 -10.62 12.85
C GLY A 70 -0.10 -9.71 12.66
N HIS A 71 0.15 -8.47 12.22
CA HIS A 71 -0.89 -7.48 12.06
C HIS A 71 -0.71 -6.64 10.79
N LEU A 72 -1.83 -6.12 10.32
CA LEU A 72 -1.92 -5.14 9.25
C LEU A 72 -2.37 -3.81 9.87
N ALA A 73 -1.63 -2.75 9.61
CA ALA A 73 -1.92 -1.41 10.09
C ALA A 73 -2.24 -0.46 8.93
N PHE A 74 -3.29 0.33 9.12
CA PHE A 74 -3.72 1.42 8.24
C PHE A 74 -3.45 2.72 8.97
N THR A 75 -2.69 3.61 8.39
CA THR A 75 -2.36 4.89 9.03
C THR A 75 -2.62 6.04 8.07
N VAL A 76 -3.36 7.04 8.53
CA VAL A 76 -3.52 8.33 7.86
C VAL A 76 -2.83 9.38 8.72
N ASP A 77 -1.78 10.00 8.17
CA ASP A 77 -1.00 11.05 8.82
C ASP A 77 -1.18 12.36 8.02
N GLN A 78 -1.91 13.30 8.60
CA GLN A 78 -2.22 14.58 7.99
C GLN A 78 -1.35 15.74 8.54
N GLY A 79 -0.28 15.41 9.26
CA GLY A 79 0.69 16.38 9.78
C GLY A 79 0.57 16.63 11.28
N GLN A 80 1.33 17.64 11.78
CA GLN A 80 1.52 17.86 13.21
C GLN A 80 0.30 18.40 13.94
N ASP A 81 -0.63 19.04 13.23
CA ASP A 81 -1.80 19.71 13.81
C ASP A 81 -3.06 18.83 13.79
N THR A 82 -2.94 17.58 13.35
CA THR A 82 -4.05 16.64 13.27
C THR A 82 -3.72 15.34 13.98
N GLU A 83 -4.71 14.73 14.61
CA GLU A 83 -4.55 13.40 15.18
C GLU A 83 -4.31 12.38 14.06
N ARG A 84 -3.33 11.51 14.26
CA ARG A 84 -3.08 10.40 13.35
C ARG A 84 -4.16 9.35 13.55
N TYR A 85 -4.89 9.05 12.47
CA TYR A 85 -5.79 7.92 12.46
C TYR A 85 -4.99 6.62 12.21
N GLN A 86 -5.24 5.59 13.04
CA GLN A 86 -4.65 4.28 12.85
C GLN A 86 -5.66 3.18 13.18
N GLY A 87 -5.87 2.28 12.21
CA GLY A 87 -6.55 1.02 12.40
C GLY A 87 -5.56 -0.14 12.37
N ILE A 88 -5.73 -1.11 13.25
CA ILE A 88 -4.86 -2.31 13.32
C ILE A 88 -5.75 -3.54 13.34
N VAL A 89 -5.40 -4.55 12.53
CA VAL A 89 -6.11 -5.83 12.44
C VAL A 89 -5.11 -6.98 12.38
N ALA A 90 -5.48 -8.13 12.92
CA ALA A 90 -4.68 -9.35 12.79
C ALA A 90 -4.56 -9.78 11.31
N LEU A 91 -3.46 -10.41 10.95
CA LEU A 91 -3.26 -11.03 9.62
C LEU A 91 -4.05 -12.34 9.54
N GLU A 92 -5.37 -12.22 9.38
CA GLU A 92 -6.29 -13.35 9.22
C GLU A 92 -6.74 -13.43 7.76
N GLY A 93 -6.38 -14.52 7.09
CA GLY A 93 -6.72 -14.76 5.69
C GLY A 93 -5.56 -15.32 4.88
N SER A 94 -5.83 -15.71 3.66
CA SER A 94 -4.84 -16.26 2.73
C SER A 94 -4.04 -15.17 2.03
N THR A 95 -4.64 -14.00 1.83
CA THR A 95 -4.06 -12.86 1.13
C THR A 95 -4.20 -11.57 1.94
N LEU A 96 -3.40 -10.55 1.63
CA LEU A 96 -3.58 -9.21 2.22
C LEU A 96 -4.96 -8.62 1.92
N THR A 97 -5.56 -8.97 0.79
CA THR A 97 -6.90 -8.55 0.43
C THR A 97 -7.94 -9.12 1.39
N ASP A 98 -7.79 -10.39 1.81
CA ASP A 98 -8.68 -11.01 2.81
C ASP A 98 -8.57 -10.29 4.15
N CYS A 99 -7.36 -9.95 4.58
CA CYS A 99 -7.13 -9.19 5.82
C CYS A 99 -7.81 -7.80 5.77
N ILE A 100 -7.77 -7.13 4.61
CA ILE A 100 -8.45 -5.84 4.40
C ILE A 100 -9.97 -6.00 4.43
N HIS A 101 -10.52 -7.02 3.78
CA HIS A 101 -11.96 -7.32 3.84
C HIS A 101 -12.42 -7.59 5.28
N HIS A 102 -11.57 -8.28 6.07
CA HIS A 102 -11.84 -8.52 7.49
C HIS A 102 -11.89 -7.21 8.27
N TYR A 103 -10.92 -6.32 8.05
CA TYR A 103 -10.89 -4.99 8.65
C TYR A 103 -12.14 -4.16 8.34
N PHE A 104 -12.53 -4.05 7.08
CA PHE A 104 -13.70 -3.27 6.68
C PHE A 104 -14.99 -3.77 7.32
N ARG A 105 -15.17 -5.09 7.42
CA ARG A 105 -16.34 -5.67 8.06
C ARG A 105 -16.38 -5.46 9.56
N GLN A 106 -15.25 -5.59 10.26
CA GLN A 106 -15.21 -5.55 11.72
C GLN A 106 -15.10 -4.13 12.28
N SER A 107 -14.28 -3.29 11.65
CA SER A 107 -13.91 -1.99 12.23
C SER A 107 -14.66 -0.83 11.61
N GLU A 108 -14.84 -0.83 10.30
CA GLU A 108 -15.44 0.31 9.60
C GLU A 108 -16.94 0.12 9.32
N GLN A 109 -17.45 -1.10 9.44
CA GLN A 109 -18.84 -1.47 9.10
C GLN A 109 -19.22 -1.03 7.67
N ILE A 110 -18.25 -1.03 6.77
CA ILE A 110 -18.38 -0.65 5.37
C ILE A 110 -18.42 -1.89 4.51
N ASP A 111 -19.46 -2.02 3.68
CA ASP A 111 -19.49 -3.01 2.62
C ASP A 111 -18.53 -2.57 1.52
N ALA A 112 -17.37 -3.20 1.45
CA ALA A 112 -16.36 -2.97 0.43
C ALA A 112 -15.79 -4.28 -0.08
N ALA A 113 -15.45 -4.33 -1.36
CA ALA A 113 -14.74 -5.43 -1.95
C ALA A 113 -13.60 -4.92 -2.84
N ILE A 114 -12.49 -5.62 -2.81
CA ILE A 114 -11.28 -5.28 -3.56
C ILE A 114 -10.83 -6.52 -4.32
N LYS A 115 -10.54 -6.37 -5.61
CA LYS A 115 -9.88 -7.36 -6.44
C LYS A 115 -8.55 -6.79 -6.91
N VAL A 116 -7.46 -7.50 -6.66
CA VAL A 116 -6.10 -7.10 -7.03
C VAL A 116 -5.54 -8.07 -8.04
N ALA A 117 -4.81 -7.55 -9.00
CA ALA A 117 -4.03 -8.32 -9.93
C ALA A 117 -2.61 -7.78 -10.01
N VAL A 118 -1.63 -8.67 -10.08
CA VAL A 118 -0.22 -8.34 -10.29
C VAL A 118 0.32 -9.31 -11.32
N ALA A 119 1.04 -8.80 -12.30
CA ALA A 119 1.70 -9.60 -13.31
C ALA A 119 3.13 -9.11 -13.55
N HIS A 120 3.96 -10.01 -13.98
CA HIS A 120 5.31 -9.74 -14.41
C HIS A 120 5.39 -10.03 -15.92
N ASP A 121 5.77 -9.03 -16.72
CA ASP A 121 6.02 -9.23 -18.13
C ASP A 121 7.31 -10.04 -18.28
N GLY A 122 7.17 -11.34 -18.52
CA GLY A 122 8.27 -12.33 -18.52
C GLY A 122 9.26 -12.21 -19.67
N GLY A 123 9.61 -11.02 -20.14
CA GLY A 123 10.70 -10.79 -21.04
C GLY A 123 12.04 -11.14 -20.37
N ALA A 124 12.90 -11.90 -21.05
CA ALA A 124 14.26 -12.10 -20.61
C ALA A 124 15.05 -10.80 -20.85
N GLY A 125 15.48 -10.10 -19.80
CA GLY A 125 16.33 -8.94 -19.88
C GLY A 125 15.84 -7.71 -19.11
N GLU A 126 16.45 -6.56 -19.35
CA GLU A 126 16.21 -5.29 -18.65
C GLU A 126 14.78 -4.70 -18.83
N GLU A 127 13.94 -5.30 -19.65
CA GLU A 127 12.58 -4.83 -19.94
C GLU A 127 11.49 -5.52 -19.12
N ALA A 128 11.84 -6.50 -18.29
CA ALA A 128 10.88 -7.16 -17.43
C ALA A 128 10.26 -6.18 -16.43
N ARG A 129 8.95 -5.96 -16.53
CA ARG A 129 8.23 -4.96 -15.74
C ARG A 129 7.13 -5.62 -14.92
N TRP A 130 7.04 -5.22 -13.68
CA TRP A 130 5.89 -5.54 -12.85
C TRP A 130 4.73 -4.61 -13.19
N ARG A 131 3.55 -5.19 -13.35
CA ARG A 131 2.29 -4.46 -13.51
C ARG A 131 1.36 -4.81 -12.37
N GLY A 132 0.55 -3.87 -11.95
CA GLY A 132 -0.44 -4.12 -10.92
C GLY A 132 -1.66 -3.23 -11.14
N GLY A 133 -2.82 -3.78 -10.83
CA GLY A 133 -4.09 -3.10 -10.89
C GLY A 133 -5.02 -3.59 -9.78
N ALA A 134 -6.03 -2.78 -9.48
CA ALA A 134 -7.09 -3.17 -8.56
C ALA A 134 -8.42 -2.57 -9.00
N ILE A 135 -9.49 -3.29 -8.69
CA ILE A 135 -10.86 -2.77 -8.69
C ILE A 135 -11.33 -2.79 -7.25
N MET A 136 -11.82 -1.66 -6.76
CA MET A 136 -12.45 -1.55 -5.46
C MET A 136 -13.87 -1.04 -5.65
N VAL A 137 -14.81 -1.69 -5.00
CA VAL A 137 -16.20 -1.25 -4.90
C VAL A 137 -16.53 -1.05 -3.43
N GLN A 138 -17.30 -0.01 -3.15
CA GLN A 138 -17.75 0.34 -1.81
C GLN A 138 -19.19 0.79 -1.86
N ARG A 139 -20.00 0.24 -0.96
CA ARG A 139 -21.36 0.70 -0.76
C ARG A 139 -21.34 2.00 0.02
N LEU A 140 -21.85 3.05 -0.59
CA LEU A 140 -22.00 4.33 0.09
C LEU A 140 -23.28 4.34 0.93
N PRO A 141 -23.30 5.06 2.07
CA PRO A 141 -24.53 5.29 2.82
C PRO A 141 -25.59 5.97 1.95
N ASP A 142 -26.84 5.68 2.21
CA ASP A 142 -27.94 6.33 1.51
C ASP A 142 -27.87 7.85 1.67
N VAL A 143 -27.96 8.56 0.55
CA VAL A 143 -27.96 10.03 0.56
C VAL A 143 -29.30 10.51 1.16
N SER A 144 -29.23 11.34 2.19
CA SER A 144 -30.41 11.96 2.82
C SER A 144 -31.30 12.61 1.75
N GLY A 145 -32.54 12.15 1.61
CA GLY A 145 -33.51 12.66 0.63
C GLY A 145 -33.66 11.82 -0.64
N ALA A 146 -32.90 10.73 -0.81
CA ALA A 146 -33.21 9.72 -1.83
C ALA A 146 -34.49 8.93 -1.38
N PRO A 147 -35.33 8.46 -2.35
CA PRO A 147 -36.42 7.58 -1.98
C PRO A 147 -35.86 6.35 -1.25
N GLU A 148 -36.49 6.01 -0.10
CA GLU A 148 -36.10 4.83 0.68
C GLU A 148 -36.20 3.59 -0.22
N ARG A 149 -35.06 3.10 -0.69
CA ARG A 149 -34.98 1.77 -1.29
C ARG A 149 -35.13 0.73 -0.19
N GLY A 150 -35.94 -0.29 -0.44
CA GLY A 150 -36.06 -1.41 0.49
C GLY A 150 -34.66 -2.04 0.73
N ARG A 151 -34.36 -2.45 1.96
CA ARG A 151 -33.09 -3.13 2.28
C ARG A 151 -32.81 -4.30 1.33
N GLY A 152 -33.85 -5.03 0.92
CA GLY A 152 -33.73 -6.16 0.00
C GLY A 152 -33.21 -5.77 -1.39
N GLU A 153 -33.70 -4.66 -1.95
CA GLU A 153 -33.25 -4.16 -3.26
C GLU A 153 -31.80 -3.69 -3.19
N ALA A 154 -31.41 -2.97 -2.14
CA ALA A 154 -30.05 -2.51 -1.95
C ALA A 154 -29.05 -3.67 -1.74
N ASP A 155 -29.48 -4.79 -1.18
CA ASP A 155 -28.67 -6.00 -1.03
C ASP A 155 -28.58 -6.80 -2.35
N GLU A 156 -29.59 -6.72 -3.22
CA GLU A 156 -29.54 -7.27 -4.57
C GLU A 156 -28.58 -6.48 -5.45
N ASP A 157 -28.69 -5.16 -5.47
CA ASP A 157 -27.78 -4.26 -6.18
C ASP A 157 -26.31 -4.53 -5.76
N TRP A 158 -26.07 -4.72 -4.46
CA TRP A 158 -24.74 -5.04 -3.94
C TRP A 158 -24.23 -6.39 -4.44
N ARG A 159 -25.03 -7.43 -4.43
CA ARG A 159 -24.67 -8.75 -4.96
C ARG A 159 -24.40 -8.71 -6.47
N GLU A 160 -25.18 -7.95 -7.22
CA GLU A 160 -24.94 -7.72 -8.65
C GLU A 160 -23.58 -7.08 -8.88
N VAL A 161 -23.27 -5.97 -8.21
CA VAL A 161 -21.98 -5.29 -8.30
C VAL A 161 -20.80 -6.22 -7.97
N LEU A 162 -20.92 -7.05 -6.93
CA LEU A 162 -19.91 -8.04 -6.58
C LEU A 162 -19.72 -9.10 -7.67
N THR A 163 -20.83 -9.55 -8.26
CA THR A 163 -20.80 -10.53 -9.35
C THR A 163 -20.12 -9.97 -10.60
N LEU A 164 -20.47 -8.74 -10.98
CA LEU A 164 -19.87 -8.03 -12.10
C LEU A 164 -18.37 -7.79 -11.86
N MET A 165 -17.98 -7.31 -10.68
CA MET A 165 -16.58 -7.17 -10.31
C MET A 165 -15.83 -8.51 -10.33
N GLY A 166 -16.48 -9.57 -9.85
CA GLY A 166 -15.93 -10.93 -9.87
C GLY A 166 -15.61 -11.43 -11.27
N SER A 167 -16.36 -11.00 -12.28
CA SER A 167 -16.16 -11.37 -13.69
C SER A 167 -14.91 -10.71 -14.33
N ALA A 168 -14.35 -9.66 -13.74
CA ALA A 168 -13.11 -9.08 -14.22
C ALA A 168 -11.97 -10.10 -14.12
N ARG A 169 -11.26 -10.32 -15.19
CA ARG A 169 -10.14 -11.27 -15.23
C ARG A 169 -8.85 -10.60 -14.76
N THR A 170 -7.95 -11.37 -14.20
CA THR A 170 -6.65 -10.88 -13.73
C THR A 170 -5.84 -10.23 -14.87
N ASP A 171 -5.83 -10.86 -16.03
CA ASP A 171 -5.15 -10.36 -17.23
C ASP A 171 -5.74 -9.04 -17.73
N GLU A 172 -7.05 -8.83 -17.64
CA GLU A 172 -7.70 -7.55 -18.00
C GLU A 172 -7.32 -6.40 -17.04
N ILE A 173 -7.21 -6.70 -15.75
CA ILE A 173 -6.87 -5.69 -14.73
C ILE A 173 -5.43 -5.16 -14.93
N VAL A 174 -4.53 -5.98 -15.44
CA VAL A 174 -3.12 -5.61 -15.66
C VAL A 174 -2.78 -5.33 -17.12
N ASP A 175 -3.75 -5.42 -18.05
CA ASP A 175 -3.53 -5.17 -19.47
C ASP A 175 -3.24 -3.68 -19.72
N PRO A 176 -2.04 -3.33 -20.22
CA PRO A 176 -1.71 -1.94 -20.55
C PRO A 176 -2.50 -1.38 -21.72
N ALA A 177 -3.08 -2.24 -22.57
CA ALA A 177 -3.88 -1.83 -23.71
C ALA A 177 -5.35 -1.59 -23.35
N LEU A 178 -5.82 -2.10 -22.20
CA LEU A 178 -7.17 -1.92 -21.72
C LEU A 178 -7.24 -0.72 -20.76
N ALA A 179 -7.75 0.40 -21.24
CA ALA A 179 -7.94 1.58 -20.42
C ALA A 179 -8.94 1.30 -19.26
N PRO A 180 -8.70 1.83 -18.03
CA PRO A 180 -9.54 1.57 -16.87
C PRO A 180 -11.01 1.93 -17.06
N ASP A 181 -11.32 3.02 -17.75
CA ASP A 181 -12.68 3.45 -18.06
C ASP A 181 -13.40 2.43 -18.98
N ARG A 182 -12.69 1.80 -19.91
CA ARG A 182 -13.23 0.74 -20.74
C ARG A 182 -13.53 -0.52 -19.94
N LEU A 183 -12.67 -0.89 -19.00
CA LEU A 183 -12.92 -2.02 -18.11
C LEU A 183 -14.14 -1.74 -17.21
N LEU A 184 -14.21 -0.55 -16.60
CA LEU A 184 -15.36 -0.15 -15.79
C LEU A 184 -16.66 -0.14 -16.61
N TYR A 185 -16.65 0.39 -17.83
CA TYR A 185 -17.83 0.35 -18.71
C TYR A 185 -18.23 -1.09 -19.04
N ARG A 186 -17.30 -1.95 -19.38
CA ARG A 186 -17.58 -3.38 -19.65
C ARG A 186 -18.26 -4.07 -18.46
N LEU A 187 -17.82 -3.77 -17.26
CA LEU A 187 -18.35 -4.39 -16.04
C LEU A 187 -19.70 -3.81 -15.60
N PHE A 188 -19.87 -2.49 -15.70
CA PHE A 188 -20.94 -1.77 -15.00
C PHE A 188 -21.83 -0.91 -15.92
N HIS A 189 -21.83 -1.15 -17.25
CA HIS A 189 -22.63 -0.34 -18.18
C HIS A 189 -24.15 -0.51 -17.96
N GLU A 190 -24.61 -1.70 -17.55
CA GLU A 190 -26.04 -1.96 -17.33
C GLU A 190 -26.59 -1.20 -16.10
N PRO A 191 -25.99 -1.30 -14.91
CA PRO A 191 -26.40 -0.47 -13.77
C PRO A 191 -26.05 1.00 -13.95
N GLY A 192 -25.17 1.32 -14.89
CA GLY A 192 -24.70 2.67 -15.18
C GLY A 192 -23.39 3.01 -14.45
N VAL A 193 -22.44 3.59 -15.18
CA VAL A 193 -21.13 3.99 -14.64
C VAL A 193 -20.85 5.44 -14.96
N ARG A 194 -20.36 6.18 -13.97
CA ARG A 194 -19.86 7.54 -14.15
C ARG A 194 -18.36 7.55 -13.89
N ALA A 195 -17.58 7.85 -14.91
CA ALA A 195 -16.13 8.00 -14.78
C ALA A 195 -15.76 9.44 -14.40
N PHE A 196 -14.75 9.57 -13.54
CA PHE A 196 -14.16 10.84 -13.16
C PHE A 196 -12.75 10.95 -13.75
N ALA A 197 -12.19 12.16 -13.76
CA ALA A 197 -10.82 12.36 -14.20
C ALA A 197 -9.85 11.51 -13.35
N PRO A 198 -8.93 10.75 -13.96
CA PRO A 198 -8.00 9.92 -13.23
C PRO A 198 -7.00 10.78 -12.46
N GLN A 199 -6.64 10.33 -11.25
CA GLN A 199 -5.54 10.89 -10.49
C GLN A 199 -4.25 10.16 -10.88
N PRO A 200 -3.20 10.86 -11.32
CA PRO A 200 -1.94 10.22 -11.64
C PRO A 200 -1.23 9.73 -10.37
N VAL A 201 -0.58 8.58 -10.48
CA VAL A 201 0.29 8.05 -9.44
C VAL A 201 1.72 7.94 -9.99
N SER A 202 2.71 8.15 -9.12
CA SER A 202 4.11 8.10 -9.51
C SER A 202 4.97 7.53 -8.40
N ALA A 203 6.12 6.92 -8.75
CA ALA A 203 7.11 6.56 -7.76
C ALA A 203 7.70 7.83 -7.15
N GLY A 204 7.71 7.93 -5.81
CA GLY A 204 8.22 9.12 -5.14
C GLY A 204 8.71 8.86 -3.72
N CYS A 205 10.01 9.05 -3.49
CA CYS A 205 10.56 8.95 -2.15
C CYS A 205 10.63 10.34 -1.50
N ARG A 206 10.32 10.38 -0.20
CA ARG A 206 10.35 11.61 0.61
C ARG A 206 11.64 11.75 1.42
N CYS A 207 12.64 10.91 1.19
CA CYS A 207 13.94 11.05 1.83
C CYS A 207 14.66 12.31 1.36
N SER A 208 15.45 12.89 2.23
CA SER A 208 16.32 14.01 1.91
C SER A 208 17.45 14.09 2.93
N ARG A 209 18.58 14.69 2.56
CA ARG A 209 19.69 14.93 3.49
C ARG A 209 19.22 15.60 4.79
N ARG A 210 18.32 16.58 4.70
CA ARG A 210 17.75 17.26 5.87
C ARG A 210 16.96 16.33 6.78
N ARG A 211 16.17 15.40 6.21
CA ARG A 211 15.43 14.40 7.01
C ARG A 211 16.37 13.44 7.71
N VAL A 212 17.35 12.91 6.98
CA VAL A 212 18.35 12.02 7.56
C VAL A 212 19.12 12.74 8.68
N ALA A 213 19.54 13.98 8.44
CA ALA A 213 20.21 14.81 9.45
C ALA A 213 19.37 14.95 10.74
N ARG A 214 18.06 15.23 10.62
CA ARG A 214 17.15 15.29 11.79
C ARG A 214 17.02 13.96 12.50
N THR A 215 17.01 12.86 11.76
CA THR A 215 16.98 11.52 12.34
C THR A 215 18.27 11.25 13.13
N LEU A 216 19.43 11.55 12.56
CA LEU A 216 20.71 11.40 13.24
C LEU A 216 20.80 12.25 14.51
N ALA A 217 20.31 13.50 14.46
CA ALA A 217 20.29 14.40 15.62
C ALA A 217 19.37 13.93 16.78
N ALA A 218 18.49 12.97 16.54
CA ALA A 218 17.64 12.39 17.59
C ALA A 218 18.36 11.29 18.43
N PHE A 219 19.54 10.86 18.00
CA PHE A 219 20.37 9.90 18.74
C PHE A 219 21.46 10.61 19.53
N PRO A 220 22.01 9.99 20.58
CA PRO A 220 23.18 10.52 21.28
C PRO A 220 24.35 10.75 20.32
N ARG A 221 25.01 11.91 20.44
CA ARG A 221 26.16 12.26 19.57
C ARG A 221 27.25 11.18 19.53
N GLU A 222 27.52 10.59 20.70
CA GLU A 222 28.57 9.57 20.85
C GLU A 222 28.26 8.30 20.07
N GLU A 223 26.98 7.89 20.04
CA GLU A 223 26.53 6.74 19.24
C GLU A 223 26.71 7.00 17.73
N ILE A 224 26.34 8.20 17.26
CA ILE A 224 26.53 8.56 15.86
C ILE A 224 28.01 8.62 15.48
N LEU A 225 28.87 9.17 16.36
CA LEU A 225 30.31 9.19 16.11
C LEU A 225 30.92 7.78 16.11
N ALA A 226 30.39 6.85 16.87
CA ALA A 226 30.84 5.44 16.88
C ALA A 226 30.48 4.69 15.59
N LEU A 227 29.51 5.18 14.80
CA LEU A 227 29.13 4.62 13.51
C LEU A 227 29.99 5.16 12.34
N MET A 228 30.97 6.03 12.62
CA MET A 228 31.81 6.58 11.58
C MET A 228 32.76 5.52 11.00
N GLU A 229 32.69 5.34 9.69
CA GLU A 229 33.64 4.57 8.88
C GLU A 229 34.24 5.51 7.84
N ASP A 230 35.54 5.45 7.61
CA ASP A 230 36.27 6.31 6.65
C ASP A 230 35.93 7.81 6.83
N ASP A 231 35.93 8.30 8.08
CA ASP A 231 35.60 9.69 8.47
C ASP A 231 34.18 10.16 8.09
N ALA A 232 33.26 9.27 7.81
CA ALA A 232 31.87 9.61 7.49
C ALA A 232 30.86 8.61 8.10
N VAL A 233 29.66 9.11 8.39
CA VAL A 233 28.47 8.27 8.66
C VAL A 233 27.67 8.15 7.36
N SER A 234 27.54 6.94 6.87
CA SER A 234 26.80 6.63 5.65
C SER A 234 25.41 6.07 5.99
N VAL A 235 24.37 6.69 5.44
CA VAL A 235 22.98 6.26 5.63
C VAL A 235 22.35 5.98 4.27
N ARG A 236 21.72 4.83 4.13
CA ARG A 236 20.98 4.46 2.92
C ARG A 236 19.48 4.48 3.19
N CYS A 237 18.72 5.05 2.27
CA CYS A 237 17.26 5.05 2.38
C CYS A 237 16.72 3.68 1.99
N GLU A 238 16.02 2.99 2.89
CA GLU A 238 15.40 1.68 2.65
C GLU A 238 14.38 1.68 1.50
N PHE A 239 13.65 2.79 1.29
CA PHE A 239 12.65 2.87 0.25
C PHE A 239 13.21 3.03 -1.17
N CYS A 240 14.25 3.82 -1.36
CA CYS A 240 14.73 4.17 -2.71
C CYS A 240 16.23 3.91 -2.93
N GLY A 241 16.93 3.43 -1.92
CA GLY A 241 18.35 3.15 -2.00
C GLY A 241 19.28 4.38 -2.06
N ALA A 242 18.72 5.61 -1.98
CA ALA A 242 19.56 6.82 -2.01
C ALA A 242 20.51 6.87 -0.81
N GLY A 243 21.80 7.11 -1.09
CA GLY A 243 22.86 7.23 -0.08
C GLY A 243 23.05 8.67 0.38
N TYR A 244 23.34 8.83 1.67
CA TYR A 244 23.65 10.11 2.32
C TYR A 244 24.88 9.92 3.19
N ALA A 245 25.95 10.65 2.93
CA ALA A 245 27.16 10.63 3.74
C ALA A 245 27.29 11.94 4.54
N PHE A 246 27.65 11.83 5.81
CA PHE A 246 27.88 12.94 6.73
C PHE A 246 29.29 12.82 7.30
N ASP A 247 30.16 13.73 6.91
CA ASP A 247 31.50 13.83 7.49
C ASP A 247 31.44 14.31 8.96
N ARG A 248 32.56 14.24 9.65
CA ARG A 248 32.67 14.63 11.06
C ARG A 248 32.17 16.05 11.31
N GLY A 249 32.49 17.00 10.43
CA GLY A 249 32.04 18.38 10.56
C GLY A 249 30.53 18.52 10.43
N ALA A 250 29.93 17.80 9.47
CA ALA A 250 28.48 17.77 9.31
C ALA A 250 27.77 17.14 10.54
N ILE A 251 28.32 16.06 11.10
CA ILE A 251 27.78 15.44 12.33
C ILE A 251 27.90 16.44 13.51
N GLU A 252 29.06 17.05 13.73
CA GLU A 252 29.24 18.01 14.82
C GLU A 252 28.27 19.20 14.71
N ALA A 253 28.02 19.68 13.50
CA ALA A 253 27.07 20.76 13.26
C ALA A 253 25.62 20.37 13.63
N LEU A 254 25.23 19.08 13.61
CA LEU A 254 23.89 18.65 14.03
C LEU A 254 23.64 18.81 15.53
N PHE A 255 24.69 18.79 16.33
CA PHE A 255 24.62 18.88 17.80
C PHE A 255 25.09 20.21 18.35
N ALA A 256 25.46 21.16 17.49
CA ALA A 256 25.95 22.50 17.89
C ALA A 256 24.82 23.54 18.04
N ALA A 257 23.53 23.13 17.82
CA ALA A 257 22.35 24.03 17.84
C ALA A 257 21.59 23.94 19.16
#